data_0e5392abf965d0a60be8e35dbbf2aa6d
#
_entry.id   0e5392abf965d0a60be8e35dbbf2aa6d
#
_cell.length_a   1.000
_cell.length_b   1.000
_cell.length_c   1.000
_cell.angle_alpha   90.00
_cell.angle_beta   90.00
_cell.angle_gamma   90.00
#
_symmetry.space_group_name_H-M   'P 1'
#
loop_
_entity.id
_entity.type
_entity.pdbx_description
1 polymer ?
#
loop_
_entity_poly.entity_id
_entity_poly.type
_entity_poly.pdbx_seq_one_letter_code
_entity_poly.pdbx_strand_id
1 'polypeptide(L)'
;NPCDLVLVVGDVNSTMACAIVAKKLNIKVTHVEAGIRSGDMTMPEEINRIVTDSITDYFFTTSTWAGENLLKYGAEPSSVHFVGNVMIDTLYQNLSRISAPSFWNEFKLETGNYIILTLHRPANVDEEKSLINLLEGIDTMVGDKKIIFPIHPRTKAILGETNLNLKNILFVEPQGYLNFMYLIQNSFAVITDSGGIS
;
A
#
# COMPACT_ATOMS: atom_id res chain seq x y z
N ASN A 1 -30.18 -5.57 -15.24
CA ASN A 1 -30.17 -7.01 -15.02
C ASN A 1 -29.83 -7.28 -13.56
N PRO A 2 -30.53 -8.20 -12.89
CA PRO A 2 -30.11 -8.63 -11.57
C PRO A 2 -28.71 -9.25 -11.63
N CYS A 3 -27.91 -8.96 -10.62
CA CYS A 3 -26.58 -9.50 -10.46
C CYS A 3 -26.67 -10.75 -9.56
N ASP A 4 -26.02 -11.84 -9.91
CA ASP A 4 -26.03 -13.09 -9.11
C ASP A 4 -24.96 -13.11 -8.04
N LEU A 5 -23.89 -12.33 -8.23
CA LEU A 5 -22.72 -12.25 -7.36
C LEU A 5 -22.11 -10.85 -7.41
N VAL A 6 -21.75 -10.32 -6.25
CA VAL A 6 -20.94 -9.10 -6.12
C VAL A 6 -19.55 -9.49 -5.65
N LEU A 7 -18.53 -9.09 -6.41
CA LEU A 7 -17.14 -9.23 -6.01
C LEU A 7 -16.64 -7.88 -5.48
N VAL A 8 -16.13 -7.88 -4.25
CA VAL A 8 -15.49 -6.73 -3.60
C VAL A 8 -14.02 -7.02 -3.32
N VAL A 9 -13.20 -5.98 -3.28
CA VAL A 9 -11.74 -6.11 -3.12
C VAL A 9 -11.26 -5.19 -2.00
N GLY A 10 -10.36 -5.69 -1.16
CA GLY A 10 -9.66 -4.91 -0.15
C GLY A 10 -10.57 -4.40 0.98
N ASP A 11 -10.21 -3.25 1.56
CA ASP A 11 -10.69 -2.81 2.86
C ASP A 11 -11.20 -1.35 2.90
N VAL A 12 -11.49 -0.79 1.73
CA VAL A 12 -12.01 0.59 1.66
C VAL A 12 -13.51 0.66 2.00
N ASN A 13 -14.00 1.85 2.33
CA ASN A 13 -15.41 2.06 2.69
C ASN A 13 -16.40 1.55 1.63
N SER A 14 -16.07 1.68 0.34
CA SER A 14 -16.92 1.20 -0.74
C SER A 14 -17.01 -0.33 -0.79
N THR A 15 -15.96 -1.06 -0.41
CA THR A 15 -15.94 -2.52 -0.27
C THR A 15 -17.03 -2.95 0.72
N MET A 16 -17.00 -2.40 1.93
CA MET A 16 -17.98 -2.67 2.98
C MET A 16 -19.39 -2.27 2.55
N ALA A 17 -19.55 -1.06 2.00
CA ALA A 17 -20.86 -0.55 1.61
C ALA A 17 -21.52 -1.42 0.52
N CYS A 18 -20.78 -1.82 -0.51
CA CYS A 18 -21.25 -2.69 -1.58
C CYS A 18 -21.64 -4.09 -1.04
N ALA A 19 -20.81 -4.65 -0.14
CA ALA A 19 -21.12 -5.94 0.49
C ALA A 19 -22.44 -5.89 1.27
N ILE A 20 -22.64 -4.85 2.11
CA ILE A 20 -23.88 -4.66 2.88
C ILE A 20 -25.11 -4.56 1.95
N VAL A 21 -25.01 -3.76 0.88
CA VAL A 21 -26.12 -3.59 -0.06
C VAL A 21 -26.43 -4.89 -0.79
N ALA A 22 -25.41 -5.60 -1.27
CA ALA A 22 -25.57 -6.89 -1.94
C ALA A 22 -26.31 -7.91 -1.04
N LYS A 23 -25.89 -8.03 0.22
CA LYS A 23 -26.52 -8.97 1.18
C LYS A 23 -27.97 -8.59 1.47
N LYS A 24 -28.30 -7.31 1.59
CA LYS A 24 -29.69 -6.84 1.77
C LYS A 24 -30.58 -7.15 0.56
N LEU A 25 -30.00 -7.29 -0.61
CA LEU A 25 -30.69 -7.69 -1.84
C LEU A 25 -30.66 -9.21 -2.09
N ASN A 26 -30.18 -10.00 -1.12
CA ASN A 26 -30.00 -11.46 -1.23
C ASN A 26 -29.03 -11.86 -2.37
N ILE A 27 -28.08 -11.00 -2.70
CA ILE A 27 -27.01 -11.29 -3.66
C ILE A 27 -25.80 -11.82 -2.90
N LYS A 28 -25.17 -12.86 -3.43
CA LYS A 28 -23.94 -13.42 -2.86
C LYS A 28 -22.78 -12.43 -2.96
N VAL A 29 -21.88 -12.48 -1.98
CA VAL A 29 -20.70 -11.63 -1.90
C VAL A 29 -19.46 -12.50 -1.94
N THR A 30 -18.50 -12.12 -2.80
CA THR A 30 -17.13 -12.63 -2.82
C THR A 30 -16.18 -11.53 -2.40
N HIS A 31 -15.30 -11.80 -1.44
CA HIS A 31 -14.30 -10.84 -0.96
C HIS A 31 -12.88 -11.29 -1.36
N VAL A 32 -12.20 -10.48 -2.13
CA VAL A 32 -10.78 -10.63 -2.50
C VAL A 32 -9.93 -9.85 -1.52
N GLU A 33 -8.81 -10.42 -1.08
CA GLU A 33 -8.00 -9.97 0.07
C GLU A 33 -8.70 -10.16 1.43
N ALA A 34 -9.57 -11.16 1.51
CA ALA A 34 -10.29 -11.49 2.73
C ALA A 34 -9.38 -12.02 3.85
N GLY A 35 -9.80 -11.85 5.10
CA GLY A 35 -9.16 -12.45 6.27
C GLY A 35 -7.92 -11.74 6.79
N ILE A 36 -7.48 -10.65 6.18
CA ILE A 36 -6.38 -9.82 6.69
C ILE A 36 -6.83 -9.13 7.97
N ARG A 37 -5.98 -9.11 9.00
CA ARG A 37 -6.25 -8.47 10.29
C ARG A 37 -5.04 -7.69 10.78
N SER A 38 -5.25 -6.46 11.24
CA SER A 38 -4.23 -5.68 11.95
C SER A 38 -4.35 -5.85 13.47
N GLY A 39 -5.56 -6.19 13.96
CA GLY A 39 -5.88 -6.21 15.38
C GLY A 39 -6.07 -4.81 16.00
N ASP A 40 -5.94 -3.77 15.22
CA ASP A 40 -6.09 -2.37 15.66
C ASP A 40 -7.47 -1.82 15.24
N MET A 41 -8.40 -1.80 16.17
CA MET A 41 -9.77 -1.30 15.97
C MET A 41 -9.85 0.21 15.78
N THR A 42 -8.78 0.95 15.96
CA THR A 42 -8.73 2.40 15.65
C THR A 42 -8.53 2.65 14.16
N MET A 43 -8.13 1.63 13.39
CA MET A 43 -8.01 1.69 11.94
C MET A 43 -9.37 1.49 11.27
N PRO A 44 -9.85 2.46 10.47
CA PRO A 44 -11.11 2.31 9.70
C PRO A 44 -11.10 1.07 8.79
N GLU A 45 -9.95 0.74 8.23
CA GLU A 45 -9.76 -0.44 7.36
C GLU A 45 -10.01 -1.76 8.11
N GLU A 46 -9.61 -1.85 9.38
CA GLU A 46 -9.85 -3.05 10.18
C GLU A 46 -11.34 -3.28 10.42
N ILE A 47 -12.08 -2.21 10.71
CA ILE A 47 -13.54 -2.25 10.83
C ILE A 47 -14.16 -2.72 9.51
N ASN A 48 -13.72 -2.14 8.38
CA ASN A 48 -14.22 -2.51 7.05
C ASN A 48 -13.98 -4.00 6.75
N ARG A 49 -12.78 -4.53 7.05
CA ARG A 49 -12.43 -5.95 6.86
C ARG A 49 -13.36 -6.86 7.68
N ILE A 50 -13.47 -6.58 8.98
CA ILE A 50 -14.28 -7.40 9.88
C ILE A 50 -15.75 -7.42 9.44
N VAL A 51 -16.34 -6.26 9.14
CA VAL A 51 -17.72 -6.15 8.70
C VAL A 51 -17.92 -6.85 7.36
N THR A 52 -17.06 -6.64 6.38
CA THR A 52 -17.15 -7.27 5.07
C THR A 52 -17.06 -8.78 5.18
N ASP A 53 -16.04 -9.29 5.90
CA ASP A 53 -15.87 -10.73 6.09
C ASP A 53 -17.04 -11.38 6.83
N SER A 54 -17.66 -10.68 7.79
CA SER A 54 -18.78 -11.23 8.55
C SER A 54 -20.03 -11.53 7.73
N ILE A 55 -20.15 -10.92 6.53
CA ILE A 55 -21.31 -11.08 5.64
C ILE A 55 -20.94 -11.66 4.27
N THR A 56 -19.71 -12.07 4.08
CA THR A 56 -19.20 -12.64 2.82
C THR A 56 -19.57 -14.11 2.69
N ASP A 57 -19.87 -14.56 1.46
CA ASP A 57 -20.17 -15.96 1.15
C ASP A 57 -18.94 -16.74 0.67
N TYR A 58 -18.00 -16.07 -0.06
CA TYR A 58 -16.78 -16.69 -0.61
C TYR A 58 -15.57 -15.79 -0.35
N PHE A 59 -14.51 -16.36 0.20
CA PHE A 59 -13.31 -15.65 0.62
C PHE A 59 -12.13 -16.04 -0.25
N PHE A 60 -11.50 -15.07 -0.89
CA PHE A 60 -10.25 -15.24 -1.61
C PHE A 60 -9.12 -14.62 -0.82
N THR A 61 -8.24 -15.47 -0.26
CA THR A 61 -7.17 -15.06 0.65
C THR A 61 -5.82 -14.96 -0.03
N THR A 62 -5.02 -14.00 0.39
CA THR A 62 -3.68 -13.73 -0.14
C THR A 62 -2.58 -14.49 0.61
N SER A 63 -2.90 -15.04 1.80
CA SER A 63 -1.98 -15.81 2.63
C SER A 63 -2.73 -16.90 3.39
N THR A 64 -2.00 -17.92 3.83
CA THR A 64 -2.54 -18.97 4.70
C THR A 64 -3.02 -18.42 6.03
N TRP A 65 -2.28 -17.45 6.60
CA TRP A 65 -2.66 -16.77 7.84
C TRP A 65 -4.01 -16.04 7.73
N ALA A 66 -4.28 -15.39 6.61
CA ALA A 66 -5.59 -14.76 6.35
C ALA A 66 -6.72 -15.82 6.35
N GLY A 67 -6.49 -16.98 5.74
CA GLY A 67 -7.41 -18.10 5.78
C GLY A 67 -7.65 -18.60 7.21
N GLU A 68 -6.60 -18.76 7.99
CA GLU A 68 -6.69 -19.17 9.41
C GLU A 68 -7.52 -18.17 10.25
N ASN A 69 -7.38 -16.88 10.00
CA ASN A 69 -8.20 -15.87 10.66
C ASN A 69 -9.69 -16.08 10.37
N LEU A 70 -10.06 -16.30 9.10
CA LEU A 70 -11.45 -16.52 8.72
C LEU A 70 -12.03 -17.77 9.41
N LEU A 71 -11.29 -18.87 9.43
CA LEU A 71 -11.69 -20.11 10.08
C LEU A 71 -11.92 -19.90 11.59
N LYS A 72 -11.04 -19.13 12.26
CA LYS A 72 -11.22 -18.76 13.67
C LYS A 72 -12.49 -17.95 13.93
N TYR A 73 -12.92 -17.14 12.97
CA TYR A 73 -14.17 -16.36 13.03
C TYR A 73 -15.40 -17.14 12.53
N GLY A 74 -15.26 -18.43 12.23
CA GLY A 74 -16.38 -19.32 11.91
C GLY A 74 -16.73 -19.40 10.42
N ALA A 75 -15.86 -18.97 9.52
CA ALA A 75 -16.05 -19.20 8.09
C ALA A 75 -15.98 -20.72 7.78
N GLU A 76 -16.88 -21.18 6.90
CA GLU A 76 -16.87 -22.57 6.44
C GLU A 76 -15.61 -22.84 5.60
N PRO A 77 -14.86 -23.92 5.87
CA PRO A 77 -13.63 -24.23 5.14
C PRO A 77 -13.80 -24.29 3.61
N SER A 78 -14.95 -24.75 3.15
CA SER A 78 -15.26 -24.84 1.70
C SER A 78 -15.50 -23.51 1.03
N SER A 79 -15.68 -22.43 1.79
CA SER A 79 -15.84 -21.07 1.28
C SER A 79 -14.53 -20.26 1.25
N VAL A 80 -13.44 -20.78 1.83
CA VAL A 80 -12.14 -20.10 1.93
C VAL A 80 -11.19 -20.65 0.87
N HIS A 81 -10.76 -19.79 -0.05
CA HIS A 81 -9.89 -20.14 -1.16
C HIS A 81 -8.60 -19.36 -1.10
N PHE A 82 -7.46 -20.05 -0.93
CA PHE A 82 -6.15 -19.43 -1.06
C PHE A 82 -5.81 -19.22 -2.53
N VAL A 83 -5.68 -17.97 -2.95
CA VAL A 83 -5.43 -17.59 -4.36
C VAL A 83 -4.11 -16.84 -4.56
N GLY A 84 -3.42 -16.47 -3.47
CA GLY A 84 -2.20 -15.67 -3.53
C GLY A 84 -2.49 -14.18 -3.70
N ASN A 85 -1.42 -13.40 -3.90
CA ASN A 85 -1.49 -11.95 -3.96
C ASN A 85 -1.48 -11.46 -5.43
N VAL A 86 -2.60 -10.91 -5.87
CA VAL A 86 -2.78 -10.37 -7.24
C VAL A 86 -1.81 -9.23 -7.59
N MET A 87 -1.25 -8.54 -6.58
CA MET A 87 -0.22 -7.53 -6.80
C MET A 87 1.08 -8.15 -7.34
N ILE A 88 1.41 -9.37 -6.89
CA ILE A 88 2.56 -10.14 -7.39
C ILE A 88 2.33 -10.52 -8.86
N ASP A 89 1.12 -11.00 -9.22
CA ASP A 89 0.77 -11.32 -10.60
C ASP A 89 0.88 -10.09 -11.50
N THR A 90 0.37 -8.95 -11.01
CA THR A 90 0.47 -7.66 -11.72
C THR A 90 1.93 -7.26 -11.93
N LEU A 91 2.79 -7.44 -10.93
CA LEU A 91 4.22 -7.15 -11.07
C LEU A 91 4.85 -8.02 -12.16
N TYR A 92 4.64 -9.34 -12.11
CA TYR A 92 5.19 -10.26 -13.11
C TYR A 92 4.72 -9.95 -14.54
N GLN A 93 3.44 -9.63 -14.72
CA GLN A 93 2.90 -9.26 -16.03
C GLN A 93 3.49 -7.96 -16.59
N ASN A 94 4.02 -7.09 -15.74
CA ASN A 94 4.55 -5.79 -16.13
C ASN A 94 6.09 -5.69 -16.10
N LEU A 95 6.81 -6.74 -15.74
CA LEU A 95 8.29 -6.71 -15.63
C LEU A 95 8.97 -6.18 -16.89
N SER A 96 8.51 -6.58 -18.09
CA SER A 96 9.08 -6.13 -19.36
C SER A 96 8.78 -4.66 -19.71
N ARG A 97 7.86 -4.03 -19.00
CA ARG A 97 7.44 -2.63 -19.18
C ARG A 97 8.04 -1.68 -18.17
N ILE A 98 8.67 -2.22 -17.13
CA ILE A 98 9.36 -1.42 -16.10
C ILE A 98 10.48 -0.65 -16.76
N SER A 99 10.53 0.67 -16.52
CA SER A 99 11.48 1.58 -17.16
C SER A 99 11.93 2.68 -16.20
N ALA A 100 13.14 3.18 -16.42
CA ALA A 100 13.72 4.26 -15.63
C ALA A 100 12.87 5.54 -15.73
N PRO A 101 12.68 6.28 -14.61
CA PRO A 101 12.05 7.58 -14.66
C PRO A 101 12.92 8.62 -15.40
N SER A 102 12.31 9.69 -15.88
CA SER A 102 12.99 10.72 -16.68
C SER A 102 14.18 11.37 -15.97
N PHE A 103 14.10 11.52 -14.65
CA PHE A 103 15.14 12.14 -13.83
C PHE A 103 16.32 11.20 -13.50
N TRP A 104 16.28 9.93 -13.92
CA TRP A 104 17.33 8.95 -13.61
C TRP A 104 18.75 9.45 -13.94
N ASN A 105 18.92 9.92 -15.17
CA ASN A 105 20.20 10.45 -15.63
C ASN A 105 20.55 11.82 -15.04
N GLU A 106 19.54 12.68 -14.83
CA GLU A 106 19.69 13.99 -14.22
C GLU A 106 20.29 13.90 -12.81
N PHE A 107 19.76 13.00 -12.00
CA PHE A 107 20.23 12.78 -10.63
C PHE A 107 21.43 11.83 -10.56
N LYS A 108 21.92 11.34 -11.70
CA LYS A 108 23.03 10.39 -11.78
C LYS A 108 22.82 9.23 -10.82
N LEU A 109 21.65 8.58 -10.91
CA LEU A 109 21.33 7.42 -10.09
C LEU A 109 22.00 6.17 -10.66
N GLU A 110 22.47 5.32 -9.77
CA GLU A 110 23.12 4.05 -10.08
C GLU A 110 22.43 2.93 -9.29
N THR A 111 22.30 1.78 -9.93
CA THR A 111 21.72 0.59 -9.28
C THR A 111 22.46 0.25 -7.98
N GLY A 112 21.71 0.06 -6.89
CA GLY A 112 22.25 -0.27 -5.58
C GLY A 112 22.88 0.91 -4.82
N ASN A 113 22.84 2.13 -5.36
CA ASN A 113 23.51 3.29 -4.73
C ASN A 113 22.56 4.42 -4.29
N TYR A 114 21.29 4.16 -4.17
CA TYR A 114 20.28 5.09 -3.60
C TYR A 114 19.24 4.35 -2.79
N ILE A 115 18.47 5.10 -2.01
CA ILE A 115 17.40 4.60 -1.16
C ILE A 115 16.09 5.22 -1.65
N ILE A 116 15.00 4.45 -1.62
CA ILE A 116 13.66 4.97 -1.84
C ILE A 116 13.02 5.25 -0.48
N LEU A 117 12.43 6.43 -0.34
CA LEU A 117 11.61 6.81 0.81
C LEU A 117 10.17 6.98 0.38
N THR A 118 9.24 6.36 1.09
CA THR A 118 7.80 6.63 0.94
C THR A 118 7.15 6.83 2.30
N LEU A 119 6.43 7.92 2.46
CA LEU A 119 5.66 8.26 3.66
C LEU A 119 4.26 8.67 3.24
N HIS A 120 3.24 8.07 3.86
CA HIS A 120 1.84 8.33 3.53
C HIS A 120 0.91 8.20 4.74
N ARG A 121 1.37 7.61 5.87
CA ARG A 121 0.53 7.52 7.07
C ARG A 121 0.31 8.90 7.67
N PRO A 122 -0.95 9.27 8.00
CA PRO A 122 -1.29 10.57 8.60
C PRO A 122 -0.41 10.93 9.80
N ALA A 123 -0.11 9.97 10.68
CA ALA A 123 0.75 10.16 11.84
C ALA A 123 2.17 10.63 11.50
N ASN A 124 2.66 10.34 10.29
CA ASN A 124 4.01 10.71 9.86
C ASN A 124 4.04 11.97 8.99
N VAL A 125 2.93 12.30 8.31
CA VAL A 125 2.92 13.35 7.28
C VAL A 125 1.97 14.51 7.53
N ASP A 126 1.05 14.43 8.50
CA ASP A 126 0.04 15.48 8.73
C ASP A 126 0.50 16.61 9.65
N GLU A 127 1.60 16.42 10.39
CA GLU A 127 2.20 17.44 11.25
C GLU A 127 3.59 17.84 10.73
N GLU A 128 3.77 19.11 10.36
CA GLU A 128 4.99 19.65 9.76
C GLU A 128 6.24 19.34 10.60
N LYS A 129 6.20 19.61 11.90
CA LYS A 129 7.34 19.43 12.80
C LYS A 129 7.77 17.96 12.91
N SER A 130 6.81 17.05 13.02
CA SER A 130 7.06 15.61 13.09
C SER A 130 7.66 15.09 11.78
N LEU A 131 7.14 15.55 10.64
CA LEU A 131 7.67 15.20 9.32
C LEU A 131 9.10 15.71 9.13
N ILE A 132 9.39 16.95 9.50
CA ILE A 132 10.75 17.53 9.42
C ILE A 132 11.73 16.71 10.27
N ASN A 133 11.40 16.47 11.54
CA ASN A 133 12.26 15.69 12.43
C ASN A 133 12.54 14.28 11.87
N LEU A 134 11.53 13.64 11.29
CA LEU A 134 11.66 12.33 10.67
C LEU A 134 12.61 12.38 9.45
N LEU A 135 12.44 13.37 8.57
CA LEU A 135 13.28 13.52 7.38
C LEU A 135 14.72 13.86 7.74
N GLU A 136 14.97 14.75 8.69
CA GLU A 136 16.31 15.07 9.20
C GLU A 136 16.98 13.85 9.85
N GLY A 137 16.21 13.07 10.62
CA GLY A 137 16.70 11.81 11.20
C GLY A 137 17.12 10.81 10.12
N ILE A 138 16.30 10.60 9.10
CA ILE A 138 16.60 9.70 7.98
C ILE A 138 17.81 10.22 7.19
N ASP A 139 17.88 11.53 6.88
CA ASP A 139 18.97 12.13 6.11
C ASP A 139 20.35 11.95 6.79
N THR A 140 20.38 12.01 8.11
CA THR A 140 21.61 11.79 8.89
C THR A 140 22.05 10.33 8.97
N MET A 141 21.12 9.39 8.89
CA MET A 141 21.39 7.95 9.06
C MET A 141 21.93 7.27 7.81
N VAL A 142 21.68 7.82 6.63
CA VAL A 142 21.98 7.12 5.35
C VAL A 142 23.39 7.33 4.81
N GLY A 143 24.23 8.11 5.49
CA GLY A 143 25.58 8.47 5.05
C GLY A 143 25.54 9.29 3.76
N ASP A 144 26.31 8.87 2.75
CA ASP A 144 26.40 9.59 1.47
C ASP A 144 25.42 9.10 0.40
N LYS A 145 24.50 8.19 0.73
CA LYS A 145 23.53 7.67 -0.24
C LYS A 145 22.42 8.68 -0.50
N LYS A 146 22.10 8.86 -1.77
CA LYS A 146 20.92 9.64 -2.17
C LYS A 146 19.65 8.95 -1.71
N ILE A 147 18.69 9.75 -1.28
CA ILE A 147 17.33 9.29 -0.95
C ILE A 147 16.38 9.91 -1.98
N ILE A 148 15.68 9.08 -2.72
CA ILE A 148 14.64 9.51 -3.65
C ILE A 148 13.31 9.44 -2.92
N PHE A 149 12.66 10.60 -2.76
CA PHE A 149 11.37 10.71 -2.11
C PHE A 149 10.31 11.23 -3.10
N PRO A 150 9.54 10.32 -3.74
CA PRO A 150 8.34 10.70 -4.48
C PRO A 150 7.33 11.29 -3.51
N ILE A 151 7.23 12.62 -3.46
CA ILE A 151 6.40 13.32 -2.49
C ILE A 151 5.03 13.64 -3.04
N HIS A 152 3.98 13.26 -2.29
CA HIS A 152 2.61 13.61 -2.65
C HIS A 152 2.39 15.15 -2.50
N PRO A 153 1.60 15.81 -3.39
CA PRO A 153 1.35 17.24 -3.32
C PRO A 153 0.84 17.73 -1.95
N ARG A 154 0.00 16.94 -1.27
CA ARG A 154 -0.46 17.24 0.10
C ARG A 154 0.70 17.31 1.08
N THR A 155 1.60 16.33 1.08
CA THR A 155 2.77 16.29 1.97
C THR A 155 3.75 17.41 1.65
N LYS A 156 3.93 17.72 0.36
CA LYS A 156 4.73 18.86 -0.11
C LYS A 156 4.17 20.20 0.41
N ALA A 157 2.84 20.35 0.40
CA ALA A 157 2.19 21.55 0.93
C ALA A 157 2.36 21.71 2.45
N ILE A 158 2.43 20.61 3.20
CA ILE A 158 2.68 20.63 4.66
C ILE A 158 4.11 21.07 4.98
N LEU A 159 5.10 20.66 4.19
CA LEU A 159 6.49 21.14 4.34
C LEU A 159 6.64 22.63 4.01
N GLY A 160 5.68 23.22 3.27
CA GLY A 160 5.68 24.62 2.93
C GLY A 160 6.95 25.10 2.22
N GLU A 161 7.37 26.33 2.51
CA GLU A 161 8.63 26.94 2.05
C GLU A 161 9.75 26.79 3.10
N THR A 162 9.62 25.83 4.02
CA THR A 162 10.61 25.63 5.09
C THR A 162 11.96 25.27 4.47
N ASN A 163 12.98 26.04 4.79
CA ASN A 163 14.36 25.77 4.38
C ASN A 163 14.89 24.53 5.11
N LEU A 164 14.59 23.36 4.53
CA LEU A 164 15.10 22.09 5.02
C LEU A 164 16.58 21.93 4.60
N ASN A 165 17.46 21.78 5.57
CA ASN A 165 18.87 21.51 5.30
C ASN A 165 19.10 19.99 5.13
N LEU A 166 18.44 19.40 4.12
CA LEU A 166 18.54 17.98 3.76
C LEU A 166 19.61 17.83 2.68
N LYS A 167 20.64 17.05 2.96
CA LYS A 167 21.79 16.89 2.04
C LYS A 167 21.57 15.79 1.00
N ASN A 168 20.88 14.73 1.41
CA ASN A 168 20.76 13.50 0.65
C ASN A 168 19.35 13.27 0.07
N ILE A 169 18.32 13.95 0.59
CA ILE A 169 16.93 13.75 0.15
C ILE A 169 16.63 14.57 -1.11
N LEU A 170 16.29 13.88 -2.17
CA LEU A 170 15.84 14.44 -3.44
C LEU A 170 14.32 14.23 -3.55
N PHE A 171 13.57 15.33 -3.47
CA PHE A 171 12.13 15.32 -3.69
C PHE A 171 11.84 15.22 -5.18
N VAL A 172 11.01 14.26 -5.56
CA VAL A 172 10.56 14.08 -6.93
C VAL A 172 9.03 14.04 -6.98
N GLU A 173 8.46 14.34 -8.14
CA GLU A 173 7.02 14.22 -8.34
C GLU A 173 6.58 12.75 -8.16
N PRO A 174 5.29 12.51 -7.79
CA PRO A 174 4.74 11.16 -7.71
C PRO A 174 4.99 10.38 -9.00
N GLN A 175 5.42 9.15 -8.86
CA GLN A 175 5.79 8.29 -10.00
C GLN A 175 4.66 7.34 -10.36
N GLY A 176 4.51 7.10 -11.65
CA GLY A 176 3.64 6.02 -12.12
C GLY A 176 4.19 4.64 -11.71
N TYR A 177 3.32 3.64 -11.64
CA TYR A 177 3.63 2.29 -11.18
C TYR A 177 4.92 1.71 -11.79
N LEU A 178 5.08 1.78 -13.12
CA LEU A 178 6.22 1.16 -13.80
C LEU A 178 7.55 1.83 -13.45
N ASN A 179 7.58 3.16 -13.39
CA ASN A 179 8.77 3.90 -13.00
C ASN A 179 9.09 3.70 -11.51
N PHE A 180 8.05 3.63 -10.66
CA PHE A 180 8.23 3.38 -9.25
C PHE A 180 8.78 1.97 -8.98
N MET A 181 8.27 0.95 -9.69
CA MET A 181 8.83 -0.41 -9.61
C MET A 181 10.28 -0.47 -10.09
N TYR A 182 10.65 0.29 -11.13
CA TYR A 182 12.04 0.42 -11.56
C TYR A 182 12.92 0.98 -10.43
N LEU A 183 12.47 2.03 -9.77
CA LEU A 183 13.19 2.63 -8.65
C LEU A 183 13.36 1.64 -7.49
N ILE A 184 12.32 0.91 -7.11
CA ILE A 184 12.39 -0.12 -6.06
C ILE A 184 13.39 -1.21 -6.45
N GLN A 185 13.26 -1.78 -7.64
CA GLN A 185 14.09 -2.90 -8.11
C GLN A 185 15.59 -2.56 -8.13
N ASN A 186 15.94 -1.30 -8.42
CA ASN A 186 17.30 -0.83 -8.53
C ASN A 186 17.83 -0.10 -7.29
N SER A 187 17.03 0.04 -6.25
CA SER A 187 17.45 0.69 -5.00
C SER A 187 18.37 -0.18 -4.15
N PHE A 188 19.16 0.45 -3.29
CA PHE A 188 19.88 -0.24 -2.21
C PHE A 188 18.93 -0.73 -1.11
N ALA A 189 17.96 0.11 -0.76
CA ALA A 189 16.96 -0.17 0.26
C ALA A 189 15.71 0.68 0.03
N VAL A 190 14.62 0.28 0.68
CA VAL A 190 13.37 1.03 0.73
C VAL A 190 13.05 1.34 2.19
N ILE A 191 12.81 2.62 2.49
CA ILE A 191 12.27 3.09 3.76
C ILE A 191 10.81 3.44 3.51
N THR A 192 9.90 2.77 4.20
CA THR A 192 8.47 2.93 3.96
C THR A 192 7.67 2.77 5.25
N ASP A 193 6.54 3.48 5.33
CA ASP A 193 5.49 3.26 6.32
C ASP A 193 4.31 2.44 5.75
N SER A 194 4.45 1.93 4.51
CA SER A 194 3.45 1.10 3.82
C SER A 194 3.70 -0.39 4.00
N GLY A 195 2.70 -1.13 4.46
CA GLY A 195 2.77 -2.59 4.48
C GLY A 195 2.66 -3.25 3.09
N GLY A 196 2.22 -2.51 2.06
CA GLY A 196 2.06 -3.05 0.70
C GLY A 196 3.33 -3.05 -0.16
N ILE A 197 4.42 -2.44 0.33
CA ILE A 197 5.72 -2.35 -0.37
C ILE A 197 6.74 -3.34 0.22
N SER A 198 6.49 -3.79 1.45
CA SER A 198 7.38 -4.71 2.20
C SER A 198 7.15 -6.18 1.80
#